data_85457790cbe071881c3c1e0f848ea7ec
#
_entry.id   85457790cbe071881c3c1e0f848ea7ec
#
_cell.length_a   1.000
_cell.length_b   1.000
_cell.length_c   1.000
_cell.angle_alpha   90.00
_cell.angle_beta   90.00
_cell.angle_gamma   90.00
#
_symmetry.space_group_name_H-M   'P 1'
#
loop_
_entity.id
_entity.type
_entity.pdbx_description
1 polymer ?
#
loop_
_entity_poly.entity_id
_entity_poly.type
_entity_poly.pdbx_seq_one_letter_code
_entity_poly.pdbx_strand_id
1 'polypeptide(L)'
;MGKMTFCSSSDDLFYSDLILIWGGNPIYTQIPNAHFMTEARYNGAKIITIAPDYSASAVHADQWVPVKVATDAALGLSMAHVMIEEGIYNRKFVQEQTDLPLLVHVDSGRFLRESDMKSGGAEDRFYFYDSVTKSPVQASQTTLALEKLDPALEGEFEVQGVAGKLKVTPVFARLREHL
;
A
#
# COMPACT_ATOMS: atom_id res chain seq x y z
N MET A 1 -0.77 28.56 0.84
CA MET A 1 0.53 27.95 1.14
C MET A 1 0.45 26.47 0.84
N GLY A 2 1.34 25.94 -0.03
CA GLY A 2 1.42 24.52 -0.32
C GLY A 2 1.79 23.72 0.94
N LYS A 3 1.22 22.52 1.10
CA LYS A 3 1.66 21.60 2.14
C LYS A 3 3.08 21.14 1.79
N MET A 4 4.01 21.23 2.74
CA MET A 4 5.33 20.67 2.59
C MET A 4 5.19 19.14 2.66
N THR A 5 5.59 18.45 1.59
CA THR A 5 5.60 16.98 1.57
C THR A 5 6.94 16.53 2.12
N PHE A 6 6.93 15.75 3.19
CA PHE A 6 8.13 15.08 3.68
C PHE A 6 8.34 13.84 2.82
N CYS A 7 9.45 13.78 2.14
CA CYS A 7 9.89 12.61 1.37
C CYS A 7 11.39 12.41 1.61
N SER A 8 11.88 11.23 1.26
CA SER A 8 13.30 10.93 1.27
C SER A 8 14.03 11.89 0.32
N SER A 9 15.24 12.29 0.68
CA SER A 9 16.11 13.02 -0.24
C SER A 9 16.71 12.06 -1.29
N SER A 10 17.18 12.61 -2.41
CA SER A 10 17.70 11.77 -3.51
C SER A 10 18.97 10.99 -3.13
N ASP A 11 19.72 11.47 -2.16
CA ASP A 11 20.89 10.79 -1.62
C ASP A 11 20.55 9.56 -0.76
N ASP A 12 19.31 9.44 -0.26
CA ASP A 12 18.85 8.23 0.43
C ASP A 12 18.87 7.00 -0.49
N LEU A 13 18.81 7.19 -1.81
CA LEU A 13 18.95 6.11 -2.79
C LEU A 13 20.26 5.34 -2.62
N PHE A 14 21.31 6.01 -2.16
CA PHE A 14 22.62 5.40 -1.90
C PHE A 14 22.56 4.23 -0.88
N TYR A 15 21.59 4.26 0.04
CA TYR A 15 21.40 3.26 1.09
C TYR A 15 20.36 2.18 0.74
N SER A 16 19.87 2.20 -0.50
CA SER A 16 18.85 1.23 -0.95
C SER A 16 19.51 -0.08 -1.38
N ASP A 17 18.91 -1.21 -1.00
CA ASP A 17 19.31 -2.53 -1.50
C ASP A 17 18.65 -2.86 -2.85
N LEU A 18 17.50 -2.25 -3.13
CA LEU A 18 16.73 -2.43 -4.37
C LEU A 18 16.17 -1.10 -4.84
N ILE A 19 16.39 -0.76 -6.10
CA ILE A 19 15.85 0.42 -6.76
C ILE A 19 14.99 -0.01 -7.94
N LEU A 20 13.70 0.32 -7.91
CA LEU A 20 12.79 0.11 -9.02
C LEU A 20 12.58 1.42 -9.78
N ILE A 21 13.02 1.49 -11.03
CA ILE A 21 12.75 2.60 -11.94
C ILE A 21 11.54 2.22 -12.77
N TRP A 22 10.37 2.76 -12.41
CA TRP A 22 9.10 2.40 -13.06
C TRP A 22 8.55 3.55 -13.89
N GLY A 23 8.46 3.36 -15.20
CA GLY A 23 7.92 4.34 -16.15
C GLY A 23 8.72 5.64 -16.27
N GLY A 24 9.85 5.75 -15.60
CA GLY A 24 10.70 6.92 -15.59
C GLY A 24 12.04 6.70 -16.30
N ASN A 25 12.72 7.81 -16.61
CA ASN A 25 14.08 7.76 -17.17
C ASN A 25 15.00 8.76 -16.42
N PRO A 26 15.33 8.51 -15.14
CA PRO A 26 16.08 9.45 -14.30
C PRO A 26 17.48 9.76 -14.85
N ILE A 27 18.09 8.86 -15.62
CA ILE A 27 19.38 9.12 -16.26
C ILE A 27 19.32 10.32 -17.22
N TYR A 28 18.16 10.59 -17.85
CA TYR A 28 17.96 11.77 -18.70
C TYR A 28 17.26 12.92 -17.97
N THR A 29 16.31 12.64 -17.10
CA THR A 29 15.43 13.67 -16.54
C THR A 29 15.88 14.17 -15.16
N GLN A 30 16.74 13.41 -14.49
CA GLN A 30 17.24 13.72 -13.15
C GLN A 30 18.76 13.47 -13.06
N ILE A 31 19.50 13.95 -14.04
CA ILE A 31 20.95 13.73 -14.19
C ILE A 31 21.74 13.95 -12.88
N PRO A 32 21.49 15.02 -12.09
CA PRO A 32 22.22 15.23 -10.82
C PRO A 32 22.00 14.12 -9.78
N ASN A 33 20.88 13.37 -9.88
CA ASN A 33 20.53 12.33 -8.91
C ASN A 33 20.92 10.92 -9.41
N ALA A 34 21.26 10.77 -10.68
CA ALA A 34 21.55 9.48 -11.28
C ALA A 34 22.77 8.78 -10.65
N HIS A 35 23.76 9.58 -10.21
CA HIS A 35 24.96 9.02 -9.58
C HIS A 35 24.66 8.28 -8.27
N PHE A 36 23.68 8.71 -7.47
CA PHE A 36 23.32 8.00 -6.25
C PHE A 36 22.84 6.57 -6.51
N MET A 37 22.08 6.37 -7.59
CA MET A 37 21.64 5.04 -8.01
C MET A 37 22.84 4.20 -8.47
N THR A 38 23.74 4.78 -9.27
CA THR A 38 24.93 4.09 -9.75
C THR A 38 25.86 3.69 -8.60
N GLU A 39 26.07 4.59 -7.65
CA GLU A 39 26.89 4.30 -6.47
C GLU A 39 26.24 3.26 -5.56
N ALA A 40 24.90 3.29 -5.36
CA ALA A 40 24.19 2.23 -4.65
C ALA A 40 24.43 0.86 -5.31
N ARG A 41 24.41 0.79 -6.63
CA ARG A 41 24.71 -0.44 -7.39
C ARG A 41 26.14 -0.92 -7.16
N TYR A 42 27.13 -0.03 -7.11
CA TYR A 42 28.50 -0.40 -6.77
C TYR A 42 28.65 -0.94 -5.34
N ASN A 43 27.73 -0.54 -4.45
CA ASN A 43 27.65 -1.04 -3.08
C ASN A 43 26.78 -2.32 -2.96
N GLY A 44 26.32 -2.88 -4.07
CA GLY A 44 25.60 -4.17 -4.11
C GLY A 44 24.08 -4.06 -4.28
N ALA A 45 23.52 -2.86 -4.38
CA ALA A 45 22.10 -2.68 -4.69
C ALA A 45 21.76 -3.24 -6.07
N LYS A 46 20.51 -3.71 -6.22
CA LYS A 46 19.97 -4.10 -7.53
C LYS A 46 19.11 -2.98 -8.10
N ILE A 47 19.30 -2.72 -9.39
CA ILE A 47 18.47 -1.76 -10.13
C ILE A 47 17.65 -2.52 -11.16
N ILE A 48 16.32 -2.35 -11.09
CA ILE A 48 15.37 -2.93 -12.05
C ILE A 48 14.63 -1.80 -12.74
N THR A 49 14.70 -1.75 -14.06
CA THR A 49 13.93 -0.78 -14.85
C THR A 49 12.72 -1.45 -15.48
N ILE A 50 11.53 -0.92 -15.19
CA ILE A 50 10.24 -1.37 -15.70
C ILE A 50 9.75 -0.30 -16.66
N ALA A 51 9.90 -0.55 -17.96
CA ALA A 51 9.55 0.41 -19.01
C ALA A 51 9.29 -0.31 -20.33
N PRO A 52 8.41 0.22 -21.20
CA PRO A 52 8.13 -0.38 -22.51
C PRO A 52 9.29 -0.30 -23.50
N ASP A 53 10.19 0.66 -23.28
CA ASP A 53 11.37 0.90 -24.13
C ASP A 53 12.67 0.66 -23.38
N TYR A 54 13.72 0.32 -24.12
CA TYR A 54 15.07 0.14 -23.58
C TYR A 54 15.79 1.50 -23.52
N SER A 55 15.48 2.26 -22.47
CA SER A 55 15.98 3.61 -22.25
C SER A 55 17.40 3.64 -21.66
N ALA A 56 17.99 4.84 -21.53
CA ALA A 56 19.29 5.01 -20.86
C ALA A 56 19.28 4.49 -19.42
N SER A 57 18.17 4.60 -18.70
CA SER A 57 18.04 4.01 -17.37
C SER A 57 18.08 2.46 -17.41
N ALA A 58 17.55 1.85 -18.46
CA ALA A 58 17.64 0.40 -18.66
C ALA A 58 19.07 -0.08 -18.92
N VAL A 59 19.89 0.72 -19.62
CA VAL A 59 21.32 0.39 -19.86
C VAL A 59 22.10 0.26 -18.55
N HIS A 60 21.75 1.07 -17.56
CA HIS A 60 22.41 1.09 -16.25
C HIS A 60 21.76 0.18 -15.20
N ALA A 61 20.68 -0.51 -15.56
CA ALA A 61 19.99 -1.45 -14.68
C ALA A 61 20.59 -2.86 -14.74
N ASP A 62 20.39 -3.65 -13.68
CA ASP A 62 20.72 -5.07 -13.66
C ASP A 62 19.70 -5.91 -14.42
N GLN A 63 18.46 -5.40 -14.48
CA GLN A 63 17.37 -6.04 -15.20
C GLN A 63 16.46 -4.99 -15.83
N TRP A 64 16.08 -5.23 -17.08
CA TRP A 64 14.99 -4.51 -17.73
C TRP A 64 13.78 -5.43 -17.90
N VAL A 65 12.63 -4.92 -17.49
CA VAL A 65 11.33 -5.60 -17.62
C VAL A 65 10.50 -4.84 -18.65
N PRO A 66 10.36 -5.37 -19.86
CA PRO A 66 9.54 -4.73 -20.90
C PRO A 66 8.06 -4.91 -20.58
N VAL A 67 7.45 -3.87 -20.03
CA VAL A 67 6.01 -3.86 -19.76
C VAL A 67 5.25 -3.37 -20.99
N LYS A 68 4.15 -4.04 -21.33
CA LYS A 68 3.26 -3.55 -22.39
C LYS A 68 2.61 -2.25 -21.94
N VAL A 69 2.57 -1.25 -22.81
CA VAL A 69 1.91 0.04 -22.52
C VAL A 69 0.48 -0.19 -21.97
N ALA A 70 0.13 0.54 -20.92
CA ALA A 70 -1.14 0.47 -20.19
C ALA A 70 -1.37 -0.85 -19.41
N THR A 71 -0.34 -1.66 -19.14
CA THR A 71 -0.46 -2.88 -18.29
C THR A 71 0.32 -2.78 -16.98
N ASP A 72 0.79 -1.60 -16.59
CA ASP A 72 1.53 -1.37 -15.36
C ASP A 72 0.75 -1.81 -14.11
N ALA A 73 -0.55 -1.50 -14.07
CA ALA A 73 -1.43 -1.91 -12.98
C ALA A 73 -1.51 -3.45 -12.86
N ALA A 74 -1.58 -4.16 -13.99
CA ALA A 74 -1.60 -5.62 -13.98
C ALA A 74 -0.29 -6.21 -13.45
N LEU A 75 0.86 -5.63 -13.80
CA LEU A 75 2.14 -6.03 -13.24
C LEU A 75 2.20 -5.77 -11.73
N GLY A 76 1.79 -4.57 -11.28
CA GLY A 76 1.76 -4.21 -9.87
C GLY A 76 0.84 -5.13 -9.04
N LEU A 77 -0.35 -5.44 -9.55
CA LEU A 77 -1.29 -6.37 -8.91
C LEU A 77 -0.73 -7.80 -8.89
N SER A 78 -0.04 -8.24 -9.96
CA SER A 78 0.61 -9.55 -9.98
C SER A 78 1.73 -9.67 -8.94
N MET A 79 2.51 -8.60 -8.72
CA MET A 79 3.51 -8.55 -7.65
C MET A 79 2.85 -8.63 -6.28
N ALA A 80 1.76 -7.87 -6.06
CA ALA A 80 0.99 -7.92 -4.82
C ALA A 80 0.38 -9.30 -4.57
N HIS A 81 -0.14 -9.96 -5.61
CA HIS A 81 -0.66 -11.33 -5.55
C HIS A 81 0.41 -12.30 -5.01
N VAL A 82 1.59 -12.30 -5.62
CA VAL A 82 2.70 -13.16 -5.17
C VAL A 82 3.08 -12.87 -3.72
N MET A 83 3.19 -11.58 -3.35
CA MET A 83 3.54 -11.20 -1.98
C MET A 83 2.51 -11.68 -0.96
N ILE A 84 1.23 -11.63 -1.29
CA ILE A 84 0.14 -12.07 -0.41
C ILE A 84 0.10 -13.59 -0.33
N GLU A 85 0.17 -14.30 -1.46
CA GLU A 85 0.12 -15.77 -1.48
C GLU A 85 1.32 -16.41 -0.79
N GLU A 86 2.51 -15.83 -0.92
CA GLU A 86 3.73 -16.30 -0.26
C GLU A 86 3.89 -15.76 1.17
N GLY A 87 3.03 -14.84 1.61
CA GLY A 87 3.07 -14.25 2.95
C GLY A 87 4.31 -13.42 3.25
N ILE A 88 4.97 -12.87 2.22
CA ILE A 88 6.22 -12.10 2.33
C ILE A 88 6.02 -10.59 2.54
N TYR A 89 4.79 -10.16 2.82
CA TYR A 89 4.50 -8.76 3.15
C TYR A 89 4.71 -8.46 4.65
N ASN A 90 5.04 -7.22 4.96
CA ASN A 90 5.17 -6.78 6.34
C ASN A 90 3.77 -6.56 6.96
N ARG A 91 3.25 -7.59 7.67
CA ARG A 91 1.92 -7.57 8.29
C ARG A 91 1.72 -6.35 9.20
N LYS A 92 2.73 -6.02 10.03
CA LYS A 92 2.63 -4.88 10.93
C LYS A 92 2.51 -3.55 10.18
N PHE A 93 3.29 -3.36 9.11
CA PHE A 93 3.18 -2.19 8.26
C PHE A 93 1.79 -2.09 7.61
N VAL A 94 1.29 -3.21 7.07
CA VAL A 94 -0.05 -3.28 6.46
C VAL A 94 -1.12 -2.89 7.46
N GLN A 95 -1.05 -3.40 8.68
CA GLN A 95 -2.02 -3.12 9.74
C GLN A 95 -1.96 -1.68 10.26
N GLU A 96 -0.77 -1.08 10.30
CA GLU A 96 -0.56 0.22 10.96
C GLU A 96 -0.55 1.40 9.99
N GLN A 97 0.01 1.22 8.79
CA GLN A 97 0.33 2.33 7.89
C GLN A 97 -0.51 2.35 6.61
N THR A 98 -1.49 1.45 6.47
CA THR A 98 -2.35 1.38 5.29
C THR A 98 -3.83 1.39 5.67
N ASP A 99 -4.71 1.57 4.69
CA ASP A 99 -6.16 1.45 4.82
C ASP A 99 -6.68 0.02 4.68
N LEU A 100 -5.80 -0.95 4.44
CA LEU A 100 -6.15 -2.35 4.22
C LEU A 100 -6.89 -3.03 5.39
N PRO A 101 -6.65 -2.71 6.67
CA PRO A 101 -7.44 -3.26 7.77
C PRO A 101 -8.80 -2.57 7.96
N LEU A 102 -9.08 -1.44 7.30
CA LEU A 102 -10.36 -0.77 7.43
C LEU A 102 -11.50 -1.64 6.92
N LEU A 103 -12.65 -1.53 7.59
CA LEU A 103 -13.83 -2.33 7.27
C LEU A 103 -14.62 -1.70 6.11
N VAL A 104 -15.09 -2.57 5.23
CA VAL A 104 -16.05 -2.25 4.18
C VAL A 104 -17.29 -3.13 4.29
N HIS A 105 -18.43 -2.62 3.88
CA HIS A 105 -19.67 -3.40 3.74
C HIS A 105 -19.51 -4.50 2.69
N VAL A 106 -19.90 -5.72 3.03
CA VAL A 106 -19.78 -6.88 2.13
C VAL A 106 -20.58 -6.69 0.86
N ASP A 107 -21.78 -6.10 0.95
CA ASP A 107 -22.71 -5.89 -0.16
C ASP A 107 -22.32 -4.74 -1.09
N SER A 108 -21.91 -3.60 -0.53
CA SER A 108 -21.69 -2.37 -1.29
C SER A 108 -20.22 -2.02 -1.53
N GLY A 109 -19.28 -2.65 -0.80
CA GLY A 109 -17.85 -2.31 -0.83
C GLY A 109 -17.51 -0.93 -0.28
N ARG A 110 -18.48 -0.19 0.29
CA ARG A 110 -18.24 1.13 0.88
C ARG A 110 -17.62 0.97 2.26
N PHE A 111 -16.73 1.89 2.63
CA PHE A 111 -16.16 1.91 3.98
C PHE A 111 -17.24 2.03 5.06
N LEU A 112 -17.08 1.26 6.14
CA LEU A 112 -17.87 1.39 7.35
C LEU A 112 -17.51 2.70 8.05
N ARG A 113 -18.49 3.59 8.20
CA ARG A 113 -18.32 4.93 8.76
C ARG A 113 -18.99 5.06 10.13
N GLU A 114 -18.65 6.10 10.86
CA GLU A 114 -19.33 6.38 12.13
C GLU A 114 -20.81 6.68 11.92
N SER A 115 -21.21 7.29 10.81
CA SER A 115 -22.60 7.50 10.45
C SER A 115 -23.41 6.21 10.29
N ASP A 116 -22.77 5.10 9.93
CA ASP A 116 -23.41 3.78 9.87
C ASP A 116 -23.59 3.17 11.26
N MET A 117 -22.69 3.50 12.22
CA MET A 117 -22.65 2.96 13.56
C MET A 117 -23.46 3.75 14.58
N LYS A 118 -23.55 5.09 14.40
CA LYS A 118 -24.21 6.02 15.32
C LYS A 118 -25.05 7.03 14.57
N SER A 119 -26.25 7.29 15.07
CA SER A 119 -27.08 8.39 14.52
C SER A 119 -26.38 9.74 14.72
N GLY A 120 -26.20 10.48 13.62
CA GLY A 120 -25.45 11.74 13.61
C GLY A 120 -23.92 11.57 13.65
N GLY A 121 -23.41 10.36 13.44
CA GLY A 121 -21.97 10.11 13.32
C GLY A 121 -21.33 10.79 12.13
N ALA A 122 -20.02 11.01 12.20
CA ALA A 122 -19.23 11.63 11.15
C ALA A 122 -19.03 10.69 9.95
N GLU A 123 -18.90 11.27 8.75
CA GLU A 123 -18.67 10.48 7.54
C GLU A 123 -17.19 10.24 7.21
N ASP A 124 -16.29 10.93 7.88
CA ASP A 124 -14.84 10.84 7.72
C ASP A 124 -14.17 9.98 8.79
N ARG A 125 -14.96 9.25 9.59
CA ARG A 125 -14.49 8.34 10.64
C ARG A 125 -14.72 6.90 10.22
N PHE A 126 -13.63 6.12 10.15
CA PHE A 126 -13.62 4.74 9.71
C PHE A 126 -13.32 3.79 10.85
N TYR A 127 -13.58 2.50 10.64
CA TYR A 127 -13.41 1.47 11.66
C TYR A 127 -12.59 0.31 11.11
N PHE A 128 -11.85 -0.35 11.99
CA PHE A 128 -11.27 -1.67 11.77
C PHE A 128 -11.82 -2.64 12.83
N TYR A 129 -11.69 -3.93 12.58
CA TYR A 129 -12.07 -4.96 13.57
C TYR A 129 -10.82 -5.37 14.34
N ASP A 130 -10.86 -5.25 15.66
CA ASP A 130 -9.76 -5.68 16.53
C ASP A 130 -9.93 -7.13 16.94
N SER A 131 -8.95 -7.98 16.61
CA SER A 131 -8.95 -9.42 16.90
C SER A 131 -8.81 -9.72 18.39
N VAL A 132 -8.26 -8.78 19.18
CA VAL A 132 -8.07 -8.94 20.63
C VAL A 132 -9.38 -8.69 21.37
N THR A 133 -10.01 -7.54 21.13
CA THR A 133 -11.27 -7.17 21.80
C THR A 133 -12.51 -7.75 21.12
N LYS A 134 -12.34 -8.32 19.91
CA LYS A 134 -13.41 -8.87 19.07
C LYS A 134 -14.54 -7.86 18.82
N SER A 135 -14.16 -6.62 18.55
CA SER A 135 -15.10 -5.53 18.34
C SER A 135 -14.59 -4.53 17.32
N PRO A 136 -15.50 -3.76 16.67
CA PRO A 136 -15.08 -2.67 15.81
C PRO A 136 -14.47 -1.52 16.63
N VAL A 137 -13.31 -1.05 16.23
CA VAL A 137 -12.57 0.06 16.85
C VAL A 137 -12.44 1.17 15.83
N GLN A 138 -12.65 2.41 16.27
CA GLN A 138 -12.49 3.58 15.41
C GLN A 138 -11.01 3.78 15.05
N ALA A 139 -10.72 3.90 13.77
CA ALA A 139 -9.38 4.15 13.27
C ALA A 139 -8.94 5.59 13.56
N SER A 140 -7.65 5.76 13.85
CA SER A 140 -7.02 7.08 13.92
C SER A 140 -7.02 7.73 12.53
N GLN A 141 -7.03 9.06 12.47
CA GLN A 141 -6.95 9.79 11.20
C GLN A 141 -5.53 9.92 10.64
N THR A 142 -4.52 9.57 11.42
CA THR A 142 -3.11 9.73 11.02
C THR A 142 -2.37 8.40 10.90
N THR A 143 -2.59 7.51 11.85
CA THR A 143 -2.05 6.15 11.89
C THR A 143 -2.97 5.28 12.72
N LEU A 144 -2.95 3.98 12.55
CA LEU A 144 -3.78 3.08 13.36
C LEU A 144 -3.27 2.91 14.79
N ALA A 145 -2.04 3.32 15.09
CA ALA A 145 -1.44 3.33 16.44
C ALA A 145 -1.78 2.03 17.20
N LEU A 146 -1.21 0.92 16.77
CA LEU A 146 -1.65 -0.43 17.18
C LEU A 146 -1.53 -0.69 18.66
N GLU A 147 -0.45 -0.23 19.30
CA GLU A 147 -0.15 -0.51 20.72
C GLU A 147 -0.49 -1.96 21.14
N LYS A 148 -1.72 -2.14 21.68
CA LYS A 148 -2.27 -3.43 22.13
C LYS A 148 -3.34 -3.99 21.20
N LEU A 149 -3.62 -3.31 20.09
CA LEU A 149 -4.64 -3.69 19.12
C LEU A 149 -4.05 -4.60 18.04
N ASP A 150 -4.86 -5.51 17.50
CA ASP A 150 -4.51 -6.36 16.37
C ASP A 150 -5.60 -6.27 15.30
N PRO A 151 -5.53 -5.27 14.39
CA PRO A 151 -6.49 -5.13 13.32
C PRO A 151 -6.54 -6.37 12.44
N ALA A 152 -7.74 -6.94 12.30
CA ALA A 152 -7.97 -8.09 11.43
C ALA A 152 -7.74 -7.69 9.97
N LEU A 153 -7.04 -8.54 9.23
CA LEU A 153 -6.85 -8.41 7.77
C LEU A 153 -7.81 -9.30 7.00
N GLU A 154 -8.35 -10.34 7.63
CA GLU A 154 -9.22 -11.34 7.00
C GLU A 154 -10.45 -11.60 7.85
N GLY A 155 -11.48 -12.17 7.24
CA GLY A 155 -12.72 -12.56 7.90
C GLY A 155 -13.89 -11.64 7.57
N GLU A 156 -15.11 -12.17 7.82
CA GLU A 156 -16.35 -11.40 7.79
C GLU A 156 -16.87 -11.24 9.21
N PHE A 157 -17.34 -10.05 9.53
CA PHE A 157 -17.81 -9.71 10.86
C PHE A 157 -19.21 -9.12 10.81
N GLU A 158 -20.01 -9.39 11.84
CA GLU A 158 -21.27 -8.70 12.07
C GLU A 158 -21.07 -7.59 13.10
N VAL A 159 -21.41 -6.37 12.73
CA VAL A 159 -21.37 -5.21 13.64
C VAL A 159 -22.75 -4.59 13.78
N GLN A 160 -23.06 -4.02 14.93
CA GLN A 160 -24.34 -3.35 15.17
C GLN A 160 -24.26 -1.92 14.64
N GLY A 161 -25.07 -1.63 13.64
CA GLY A 161 -25.24 -0.27 13.09
C GLY A 161 -26.58 0.35 13.44
N VAL A 162 -26.80 1.59 12.99
CA VAL A 162 -28.05 2.35 13.18
C VAL A 162 -29.25 1.65 12.53
N ALA A 163 -29.07 1.08 11.33
CA ALA A 163 -30.11 0.40 10.57
C ALA A 163 -30.25 -1.09 10.92
N GLY A 164 -29.51 -1.62 11.89
CA GLY A 164 -29.50 -3.02 12.27
C GLY A 164 -28.11 -3.65 12.12
N LYS A 165 -28.06 -4.98 11.97
CA LYS A 165 -26.81 -5.70 11.78
C LYS A 165 -26.23 -5.46 10.41
N LEU A 166 -24.95 -5.11 10.36
CA LEU A 166 -24.17 -4.87 9.14
C LEU A 166 -23.12 -5.97 9.01
N LYS A 167 -23.00 -6.54 7.80
CA LYS A 167 -21.90 -7.46 7.46
C LYS A 167 -20.76 -6.68 6.85
N VAL A 168 -19.58 -6.84 7.43
CA VAL A 168 -18.38 -6.09 7.05
C VAL A 168 -17.18 -7.01 6.92
N THR A 169 -16.21 -6.61 6.10
CA THR A 169 -14.95 -7.33 5.89
C THR A 169 -13.81 -6.32 5.73
N PRO A 170 -12.56 -6.67 6.08
CA PRO A 170 -11.42 -5.79 5.81
C PRO A 170 -11.18 -5.59 4.31
N VAL A 171 -10.68 -4.42 3.94
CA VAL A 171 -10.26 -4.12 2.55
C VAL A 171 -9.22 -5.14 2.06
N PHE A 172 -8.31 -5.59 2.93
CA PHE A 172 -7.32 -6.61 2.60
C PHE A 172 -7.95 -7.92 2.10
N ALA A 173 -9.00 -8.39 2.75
CA ALA A 173 -9.72 -9.59 2.31
C ALA A 173 -10.32 -9.40 0.90
N ARG A 174 -10.88 -8.22 0.62
CA ARG A 174 -11.38 -7.89 -0.72
C ARG A 174 -10.27 -7.80 -1.75
N LEU A 175 -9.13 -7.20 -1.39
CA LEU A 175 -7.97 -7.15 -2.28
C LEU A 175 -7.52 -8.57 -2.66
N ARG A 176 -7.40 -9.46 -1.66
CA ARG A 176 -7.02 -10.87 -1.89
C ARG A 176 -7.99 -11.62 -2.79
N GLU A 177 -9.29 -11.36 -2.70
CA GLU A 177 -10.29 -11.94 -3.60
C GLU A 177 -10.17 -11.48 -5.06
N HIS A 178 -9.64 -10.26 -5.27
CA HIS A 178 -9.49 -9.67 -6.61
C HIS A 178 -8.15 -9.95 -7.28
N LEU A 179 -7.15 -10.38 -6.53
CA LEU A 179 -5.82 -10.74 -7.03
C LEU A 179 -5.77 -12.20 -7.48
#